data_ea786ba16ab47a89a0205c885cbdf6fc
#
_entry.id   ea786ba16ab47a89a0205c885cbdf6fc
#
_cell.length_a   1.000
_cell.length_b   1.000
_cell.length_c   1.000
_cell.angle_alpha   90.00
_cell.angle_beta   90.00
_cell.angle_gamma   90.00
#
_symmetry.space_group_name_H-M   'P 1'
#
loop_
_entity.id
_entity.type
_entity.pdbx_description
1 polymer ?
#
loop_
_entity_poly.entity_id
_entity_poly.type
_entity_poly.pdbx_seq_one_letter_code
_entity_poly.pdbx_strand_id
1 'polypeptide(L)'
;ASSATGDYGASSATGDYGASSATGDYGASSATGDYGASSATGNCGASSATGYKGASSATGYKGASSATGDYGASSATGYKGASSATGYKGASSATGYKGASSATGDYGASSATGDYGASSATGYKGASSATGDYGASSATGNCGASSATGYRGSSSAEDAETIAVAWGYKSKAKGVKGSYLVFADWEGDESEYWKPDTWTLKGAKMVQVDGETIKEDTWYIIENGEVKELEE
;
A
#
# COMPACT_ATOMS: atom_id res chain seq x y z
N ALA A 1 15.01 27.02 -1.73
CA ALA A 1 13.98 26.67 -0.73
C ALA A 1 12.84 27.67 -0.83
N SER A 2 11.62 27.22 -0.65
CA SER A 2 10.39 28.02 -0.69
C SER A 2 9.45 27.59 0.43
N SER A 3 8.74 28.56 1.04
CA SER A 3 7.77 28.29 2.10
C SER A 3 6.55 29.20 1.95
N ALA A 4 5.37 28.66 2.18
CA ALA A 4 4.10 29.39 2.20
C ALA A 4 3.28 28.97 3.44
N THR A 5 2.70 29.97 4.12
CA THR A 5 1.82 29.79 5.27
C THR A 5 0.54 30.57 5.08
N GLY A 6 -0.59 29.95 5.30
CA GLY A 6 -1.93 30.53 5.12
C GLY A 6 -2.91 29.47 4.65
N ASP A 7 -4.22 29.70 4.79
CA ASP A 7 -5.26 28.69 4.52
C ASP A 7 -5.17 28.09 3.10
N TYR A 8 -4.72 28.84 2.13
CA TYR A 8 -4.48 28.44 0.74
C TYR A 8 -3.01 28.61 0.33
N GLY A 9 -2.07 28.29 1.20
CA GLY A 9 -0.63 28.48 0.95
C GLY A 9 -0.11 27.59 -0.20
N ALA A 10 0.55 28.19 -1.20
CA ALA A 10 1.22 27.48 -2.27
C ALA A 10 2.70 27.78 -2.32
N SER A 11 3.54 26.74 -2.41
CA SER A 11 5.00 26.85 -2.41
C SER A 11 5.63 26.00 -3.51
N SER A 12 6.64 26.55 -4.19
CA SER A 12 7.37 25.84 -5.24
C SER A 12 8.87 26.14 -5.13
N ALA A 13 9.68 25.11 -5.32
CA ALA A 13 11.14 25.22 -5.38
C ALA A 13 11.68 24.45 -6.59
N THR A 14 12.56 25.10 -7.37
CA THR A 14 13.23 24.50 -8.52
C THR A 14 14.74 24.61 -8.34
N GLY A 15 15.48 23.58 -8.69
CA GLY A 15 16.95 23.48 -8.58
C GLY A 15 17.35 22.11 -7.99
N ASP A 16 18.58 21.69 -8.22
CA ASP A 16 19.07 20.34 -7.92
C ASP A 16 18.77 19.87 -6.47
N TYR A 17 18.79 20.79 -5.52
CA TYR A 17 18.46 20.57 -4.12
C TYR A 17 17.25 21.41 -3.68
N GLY A 18 16.20 21.47 -4.49
CA GLY A 18 15.02 22.25 -4.23
C GLY A 18 14.23 21.74 -3.02
N ALA A 19 13.91 22.63 -2.05
CA ALA A 19 13.06 22.30 -0.91
C ALA A 19 11.84 23.21 -0.88
N SER A 20 10.64 22.66 -0.73
CA SER A 20 9.37 23.37 -0.72
C SER A 20 8.50 22.94 0.45
N SER A 21 7.85 23.88 1.12
CA SER A 21 6.95 23.62 2.23
C SER A 21 5.70 24.51 2.15
N ALA A 22 4.54 23.93 2.36
CA ALA A 22 3.28 24.66 2.49
C ALA A 22 2.53 24.24 3.75
N THR A 23 2.04 25.22 4.52
CA THR A 23 1.27 24.98 5.74
C THR A 23 -0.04 25.77 5.68
N GLY A 24 -1.16 25.13 5.89
CA GLY A 24 -2.49 25.72 5.82
C GLY A 24 -3.54 24.70 5.41
N ASP A 25 -4.83 24.99 5.61
CA ASP A 25 -5.89 24.01 5.39
C ASP A 25 -5.90 23.39 3.97
N TYR A 26 -5.52 24.14 2.96
CA TYR A 26 -5.37 23.72 1.58
C TYR A 26 -3.95 23.97 1.06
N GLY A 27 -2.95 23.60 1.84
CA GLY A 27 -1.54 23.78 1.48
C GLY A 27 -1.10 22.94 0.29
N ALA A 28 -0.46 23.57 -0.72
CA ALA A 28 0.13 22.87 -1.86
C ALA A 28 1.63 23.13 -1.97
N SER A 29 2.43 22.08 -2.11
CA SER A 29 3.88 22.16 -2.16
C SER A 29 4.44 21.36 -3.34
N SER A 30 5.41 21.94 -4.05
CA SER A 30 6.08 21.29 -5.18
C SER A 30 7.58 21.54 -5.16
N ALA A 31 8.36 20.49 -5.36
CA ALA A 31 9.82 20.58 -5.53
C ALA A 31 10.25 19.85 -6.81
N THR A 32 11.08 20.52 -7.62
CA THR A 32 11.61 19.96 -8.85
C THR A 32 13.14 20.08 -8.85
N GLY A 33 13.84 19.01 -9.09
CA GLY A 33 15.31 18.93 -9.09
C GLY A 33 15.78 17.55 -8.65
N ASP A 34 17.03 17.20 -8.94
CA ASP A 34 17.55 15.84 -8.73
C ASP A 34 17.36 15.33 -7.28
N TYR A 35 17.41 16.20 -6.30
CA TYR A 35 17.18 15.91 -4.87
C TYR A 35 16.05 16.78 -4.31
N GLY A 36 14.93 16.87 -5.02
CA GLY A 36 13.79 17.69 -4.63
C GLY A 36 13.05 17.13 -3.39
N ALA A 37 12.78 18.01 -2.41
CA ALA A 37 12.00 17.66 -1.24
C ALA A 37 10.76 18.54 -1.10
N SER A 38 9.58 17.95 -0.91
CA SER A 38 8.31 18.66 -0.83
C SER A 38 7.49 18.22 0.39
N SER A 39 6.90 19.18 1.10
CA SER A 39 6.07 18.90 2.27
C SER A 39 4.83 19.79 2.28
N ALA A 40 3.67 19.21 2.53
CA ALA A 40 2.42 19.93 2.73
C ALA A 40 1.74 19.48 4.03
N THR A 41 1.32 20.45 4.84
CA THR A 41 0.63 20.19 6.11
C THR A 41 -0.67 20.98 6.16
N GLY A 42 -1.78 20.31 6.41
CA GLY A 42 -3.11 20.95 6.46
C GLY A 42 -4.22 19.95 6.22
N ASN A 43 -5.48 20.32 6.44
CA ASN A 43 -6.62 19.41 6.30
C ASN A 43 -6.69 18.75 4.91
N CYS A 44 -6.34 19.46 3.86
CA CYS A 44 -6.27 18.99 2.48
C CYS A 44 -4.89 19.30 1.87
N GLY A 45 -3.81 18.83 2.50
CA GLY A 45 -2.44 19.07 2.05
C GLY A 45 -2.09 18.24 0.79
N ALA A 46 -1.49 18.90 -0.22
CA ALA A 46 -0.99 18.24 -1.43
C ALA A 46 0.51 18.49 -1.62
N SER A 47 1.30 17.44 -1.82
CA SER A 47 2.74 17.50 -1.96
C SER A 47 3.23 16.74 -3.19
N SER A 48 4.16 17.34 -3.94
CA SER A 48 4.75 16.71 -5.12
C SER A 48 6.26 16.94 -5.18
N ALA A 49 7.02 15.89 -5.42
CA ALA A 49 8.46 15.99 -5.68
C ALA A 49 8.81 15.27 -6.98
N THR A 50 9.57 15.94 -7.85
CA THR A 50 10.04 15.40 -9.13
C THR A 50 11.55 15.52 -9.23
N GLY A 51 12.23 14.44 -9.53
CA GLY A 51 13.68 14.40 -9.66
C GLY A 51 14.25 13.01 -9.40
N TYR A 52 15.52 12.81 -9.66
CA TYR A 52 16.21 11.52 -9.53
C TYR A 52 15.97 10.86 -8.15
N LYS A 53 16.02 11.64 -7.07
CA LYS A 53 15.71 11.23 -5.67
C LYS A 53 14.69 12.18 -5.07
N GLY A 54 13.48 12.25 -5.63
CA GLY A 54 12.41 13.07 -5.13
C GLY A 54 11.78 12.52 -3.84
N ALA A 55 11.58 13.37 -2.82
CA ALA A 55 10.89 13.03 -1.59
C ALA A 55 9.67 13.92 -1.37
N SER A 56 8.51 13.31 -1.13
CA SER A 56 7.24 14.02 -0.96
C SER A 56 6.51 13.56 0.30
N SER A 57 5.96 14.52 1.05
CA SER A 57 5.18 14.23 2.27
C SER A 57 3.95 15.11 2.36
N ALA A 58 2.80 14.51 2.66
CA ALA A 58 1.58 15.24 2.94
C ALA A 58 0.97 14.77 4.25
N THR A 59 0.61 15.72 5.13
CA THR A 59 -0.01 15.44 6.42
C THR A 59 -1.31 16.22 6.56
N GLY A 60 -2.39 15.54 6.88
CA GLY A 60 -3.69 16.18 7.05
C GLY A 60 -4.85 15.20 6.94
N TYR A 61 -6.06 15.64 7.19
CA TYR A 61 -7.26 14.80 7.11
C TYR A 61 -7.39 14.10 5.74
N LYS A 62 -7.09 14.80 4.65
CA LYS A 62 -7.02 14.31 3.27
C LYS A 62 -5.67 14.66 2.65
N GLY A 63 -4.59 14.08 3.14
CA GLY A 63 -3.25 14.31 2.61
C GLY A 63 -3.02 13.56 1.29
N ALA A 64 -2.46 14.24 0.28
CA ALA A 64 -2.06 13.62 -0.98
C ALA A 64 -0.58 13.86 -1.26
N SER A 65 0.18 12.81 -1.54
CA SER A 65 1.63 12.87 -1.77
C SER A 65 2.03 12.13 -3.04
N SER A 66 2.92 12.73 -3.84
CA SER A 66 3.44 12.11 -5.06
C SER A 66 4.93 12.34 -5.19
N ALA A 67 5.69 11.30 -5.50
CA ALA A 67 7.10 11.39 -5.83
C ALA A 67 7.38 10.70 -7.16
N THR A 68 8.08 11.39 -8.06
CA THR A 68 8.47 10.86 -9.37
C THR A 68 9.97 10.95 -9.54
N GLY A 69 10.60 9.86 -9.87
CA GLY A 69 12.07 9.77 -10.06
C GLY A 69 12.59 8.37 -9.74
N ASP A 70 13.79 8.03 -10.20
CA ASP A 70 14.31 6.66 -10.09
C ASP A 70 14.30 6.12 -8.64
N TYR A 71 14.47 6.98 -7.66
CA TYR A 71 14.42 6.68 -6.23
C TYR A 71 13.37 7.56 -5.53
N GLY A 72 12.19 7.67 -6.09
CA GLY A 72 11.10 8.47 -5.53
C GLY A 72 10.55 7.90 -4.22
N ALA A 73 10.40 8.75 -3.19
CA ALA A 73 9.78 8.38 -1.93
C ALA A 73 8.56 9.26 -1.63
N SER A 74 7.43 8.66 -1.35
CA SER A 74 6.16 9.36 -1.09
C SER A 74 5.51 8.88 0.21
N SER A 75 5.01 9.82 1.01
CA SER A 75 4.30 9.52 2.26
C SER A 75 3.08 10.40 2.43
N ALA A 76 1.96 9.79 2.77
CA ALA A 76 0.74 10.51 3.12
C ALA A 76 0.21 10.03 4.48
N THR A 77 -0.04 10.97 5.38
CA THR A 77 -0.58 10.66 6.71
C THR A 77 -1.89 11.42 6.94
N GLY A 78 -2.93 10.73 7.31
CA GLY A 78 -4.23 11.34 7.56
C GLY A 78 -5.37 10.34 7.48
N TYR A 79 -6.58 10.75 7.88
CA TYR A 79 -7.74 9.86 7.85
C TYR A 79 -7.98 9.22 6.47
N LYS A 80 -7.77 9.97 5.39
CA LYS A 80 -7.81 9.51 3.99
C LYS A 80 -6.53 9.93 3.28
N GLY A 81 -5.39 9.36 3.68
CA GLY A 81 -4.11 9.62 3.05
C GLY A 81 -3.97 8.90 1.70
N ALA A 82 -3.46 9.58 0.68
CA ALA A 82 -3.14 8.98 -0.61
C ALA A 82 -1.67 9.23 -0.97
N SER A 83 -0.92 8.18 -1.29
CA SER A 83 0.50 8.23 -1.59
C SER A 83 0.83 7.50 -2.89
N SER A 84 1.67 8.11 -3.73
CA SER A 84 2.12 7.51 -4.98
C SER A 84 3.61 7.74 -5.20
N ALA A 85 4.33 6.70 -5.56
CA ALA A 85 5.73 6.79 -5.96
C ALA A 85 5.92 6.12 -7.32
N THR A 86 6.58 6.82 -8.25
CA THR A 86 6.88 6.30 -9.59
C THR A 86 8.36 6.40 -9.87
N GLY A 87 8.98 5.31 -10.28
CA GLY A 87 10.41 5.26 -10.61
C GLY A 87 10.98 3.87 -10.39
N TYR A 88 12.21 3.64 -10.85
CA TYR A 88 12.88 2.34 -10.80
C TYR A 88 12.81 1.67 -9.41
N LYS A 89 13.02 2.42 -8.34
CA LYS A 89 12.87 1.99 -6.93
C LYS A 89 11.95 2.94 -6.17
N GLY A 90 10.70 3.05 -6.61
CA GLY A 90 9.71 3.88 -5.96
C GLY A 90 9.24 3.29 -4.63
N ALA A 91 9.16 4.12 -3.58
CA ALA A 91 8.61 3.73 -2.29
C ALA A 91 7.42 4.61 -1.91
N SER A 92 6.29 4.00 -1.57
CA SER A 92 5.05 4.70 -1.23
C SER A 92 4.48 4.21 0.09
N SER A 93 4.03 5.13 0.93
CA SER A 93 3.39 4.81 2.21
C SER A 93 2.18 5.70 2.46
N ALA A 94 1.08 5.09 2.84
CA ALA A 94 -0.12 5.79 3.28
C ALA A 94 -0.53 5.30 4.67
N THR A 95 -0.70 6.21 5.61
CA THR A 95 -1.12 5.90 6.97
C THR A 95 -2.42 6.62 7.30
N GLY A 96 -3.42 5.89 7.73
CA GLY A 96 -4.72 6.45 8.09
C GLY A 96 -5.85 5.45 7.90
N TYR A 97 -7.01 5.73 8.46
CA TYR A 97 -8.17 4.82 8.44
C TYR A 97 -8.52 4.30 7.04
N LYS A 98 -8.43 5.12 6.02
CA LYS A 98 -8.60 4.76 4.59
C LYS A 98 -7.38 5.23 3.79
N GLY A 99 -6.21 4.72 4.12
CA GLY A 99 -4.98 5.03 3.42
C GLY A 99 -4.89 4.30 2.06
N ALA A 100 -4.48 5.00 1.01
CA ALA A 100 -4.22 4.39 -0.29
C ALA A 100 -2.77 4.62 -0.71
N SER A 101 -2.05 3.57 -1.05
CA SER A 101 -0.63 3.62 -1.42
C SER A 101 -0.39 2.90 -2.75
N SER A 102 0.41 3.52 -3.62
CA SER A 102 0.79 2.93 -4.91
C SER A 102 2.26 3.16 -5.21
N ALA A 103 2.96 2.11 -5.60
CA ALA A 103 4.33 2.19 -6.08
C ALA A 103 4.44 1.55 -7.46
N THR A 104 5.03 2.27 -8.42
CA THR A 104 5.24 1.78 -9.79
C THR A 104 6.72 1.85 -10.13
N GLY A 105 7.29 0.76 -10.56
CA GLY A 105 8.71 0.63 -10.94
C GLY A 105 9.25 -0.76 -10.66
N ASP A 106 10.37 -1.13 -11.28
CA ASP A 106 10.88 -2.51 -11.23
C ASP A 106 11.05 -3.08 -9.81
N TYR A 107 11.38 -2.23 -8.86
CA TYR A 107 11.49 -2.56 -7.43
C TYR A 107 10.56 -1.68 -6.58
N GLY A 108 9.33 -1.49 -7.01
CA GLY A 108 8.35 -0.69 -6.30
C GLY A 108 7.93 -1.30 -4.95
N ALA A 109 7.89 -0.48 -3.90
CA ALA A 109 7.40 -0.90 -2.59
C ALA A 109 6.24 -0.01 -2.14
N SER A 110 5.12 -0.61 -1.78
CA SER A 110 3.90 0.08 -1.36
C SER A 110 3.40 -0.43 -0.01
N SER A 111 3.00 0.48 0.85
CA SER A 111 2.44 0.14 2.16
C SER A 111 1.24 1.02 2.50
N ALA A 112 0.16 0.40 2.91
CA ALA A 112 -1.00 1.08 3.47
C ALA A 112 -1.28 0.56 4.88
N THR A 113 -1.38 1.48 5.84
CA THR A 113 -1.66 1.14 7.25
C THR A 113 -2.94 1.82 7.70
N GLY A 114 -3.88 1.05 8.20
CA GLY A 114 -5.20 1.50 8.65
C GLY A 114 -6.32 0.57 8.20
N ASP A 115 -7.47 0.60 8.86
CA ASP A 115 -8.49 -0.46 8.78
C ASP A 115 -9.03 -0.73 7.36
N TYR A 116 -9.12 0.23 6.51
CA TYR A 116 -9.54 0.06 5.11
C TYR A 116 -8.42 0.51 4.16
N GLY A 117 -7.18 0.21 4.52
CA GLY A 117 -6.01 0.57 3.73
C GLY A 117 -5.92 -0.22 2.41
N ALA A 118 -5.57 0.46 1.32
CA ALA A 118 -5.33 -0.18 0.03
C ALA A 118 -3.89 0.05 -0.43
N SER A 119 -3.21 -1.01 -0.81
CA SER A 119 -1.82 -0.98 -1.26
C SER A 119 -1.66 -1.67 -2.61
N SER A 120 -0.89 -1.06 -3.52
CA SER A 120 -0.60 -1.64 -4.83
C SER A 120 0.86 -1.42 -5.22
N ALA A 121 1.52 -2.47 -5.65
CA ALA A 121 2.86 -2.38 -6.22
C ALA A 121 2.89 -2.99 -7.61
N THR A 122 3.42 -2.25 -8.59
CA THR A 122 3.53 -2.70 -9.97
C THR A 122 4.99 -2.64 -10.42
N GLY A 123 5.52 -3.72 -10.93
CA GLY A 123 6.89 -3.82 -11.43
C GLY A 123 7.49 -5.21 -11.24
N TYR A 124 8.64 -5.45 -11.84
CA TYR A 124 9.28 -6.78 -11.89
C TYR A 124 9.40 -7.46 -10.51
N LYS A 125 9.74 -6.72 -9.46
CA LYS A 125 9.82 -7.19 -8.05
C LYS A 125 9.05 -6.26 -7.13
N GLY A 126 7.79 -6.02 -7.45
CA GLY A 126 6.91 -5.18 -6.65
C GLY A 126 6.52 -5.83 -5.31
N ALA A 127 6.58 -5.07 -4.22
CA ALA A 127 6.12 -5.51 -2.91
C ALA A 127 5.00 -4.62 -2.40
N SER A 128 3.87 -5.21 -2.02
CA SER A 128 2.69 -4.52 -1.53
C SER A 128 2.26 -5.05 -0.16
N SER A 129 1.92 -4.16 0.75
CA SER A 129 1.45 -4.54 2.08
C SER A 129 0.27 -3.68 2.53
N ALA A 130 -0.78 -4.32 2.98
CA ALA A 130 -1.90 -3.68 3.66
C ALA A 130 -2.01 -4.22 5.09
N THR A 131 -1.90 -3.33 6.07
CA THR A 131 -1.99 -3.68 7.50
C THR A 131 -3.18 -2.95 8.12
N GLY A 132 -4.05 -3.70 8.75
CA GLY A 132 -5.30 -3.21 9.32
C GLY A 132 -6.50 -4.01 8.83
N ASP A 133 -7.61 -3.93 9.56
CA ASP A 133 -8.81 -4.69 9.26
C ASP A 133 -9.39 -4.29 7.91
N TYR A 134 -9.86 -5.27 7.14
CA TYR A 134 -10.37 -5.06 5.79
C TYR A 134 -9.37 -4.43 4.80
N GLY A 135 -8.07 -4.50 5.08
CA GLY A 135 -7.02 -4.00 4.20
C GLY A 135 -6.91 -4.80 2.90
N ALA A 136 -6.62 -4.12 1.79
CA ALA A 136 -6.46 -4.74 0.47
C ALA A 136 -5.04 -4.53 -0.07
N SER A 137 -4.42 -5.60 -0.54
CA SER A 137 -3.07 -5.57 -1.13
C SER A 137 -3.05 -6.24 -2.49
N SER A 138 -2.33 -5.67 -3.45
CA SER A 138 -2.14 -6.23 -4.79
C SER A 138 -0.71 -6.06 -5.27
N ALA A 139 -0.14 -7.09 -5.85
CA ALA A 139 1.17 -7.04 -6.50
C ALA A 139 1.07 -7.56 -7.94
N THR A 140 1.61 -6.78 -8.88
CA THR A 140 1.70 -7.11 -10.30
C THR A 140 3.16 -7.13 -10.75
N GLY A 141 3.59 -8.16 -11.42
CA GLY A 141 4.96 -8.33 -11.93
C GLY A 141 5.59 -9.66 -11.53
N ASN A 142 6.56 -10.14 -12.31
CA ASN A 142 7.03 -11.52 -12.29
C ASN A 142 7.49 -12.09 -10.94
N CYS A 143 7.98 -11.29 -10.04
CA CYS A 143 8.42 -11.73 -8.71
C CYS A 143 7.79 -10.85 -7.63
N GLY A 144 6.54 -10.47 -7.80
CA GLY A 144 5.80 -9.62 -6.89
C GLY A 144 5.34 -10.35 -5.63
N ALA A 145 5.19 -9.61 -4.54
CA ALA A 145 4.62 -10.12 -3.30
C ALA A 145 3.54 -9.16 -2.77
N SER A 146 2.38 -9.72 -2.44
CA SER A 146 1.26 -9.01 -1.83
C SER A 146 0.98 -9.59 -0.44
N SER A 147 0.69 -8.75 0.54
CA SER A 147 0.39 -9.19 1.90
C SER A 147 -0.74 -8.39 2.53
N ALA A 148 -1.69 -9.09 3.12
CA ALA A 148 -2.76 -8.51 3.94
C ALA A 148 -2.77 -9.18 5.32
N THR A 149 -2.64 -8.38 6.41
CA THR A 149 -2.39 -8.90 7.77
C THR A 149 -3.45 -8.53 8.80
N GLY A 150 -4.53 -7.91 8.43
CA GLY A 150 -5.63 -7.62 9.34
C GLY A 150 -6.82 -8.58 9.21
N TYR A 151 -7.79 -8.46 10.11
CA TYR A 151 -9.05 -9.19 10.05
C TYR A 151 -9.75 -8.95 8.70
N ARG A 152 -10.18 -10.05 8.05
CA ARG A 152 -10.81 -9.99 6.71
C ARG A 152 -10.02 -9.19 5.66
N GLY A 153 -8.70 -9.16 5.77
CA GLY A 153 -7.83 -8.59 4.75
C GLY A 153 -7.91 -9.37 3.43
N SER A 154 -7.58 -8.71 2.33
CA SER A 154 -7.55 -9.34 1.01
C SER A 154 -6.22 -9.12 0.31
N SER A 155 -5.65 -10.18 -0.27
CA SER A 155 -4.38 -10.16 -0.98
C SER A 155 -4.55 -10.72 -2.39
N SER A 156 -3.94 -10.08 -3.39
CA SER A 156 -4.06 -10.47 -4.79
C SER A 156 -2.68 -10.57 -5.46
N ALA A 157 -2.47 -11.65 -6.18
CA ALA A 157 -1.30 -11.91 -7.03
C ALA A 157 -1.73 -11.83 -8.49
N GLU A 158 -1.31 -10.78 -9.20
CA GLU A 158 -1.84 -10.43 -10.53
C GLU A 158 -0.96 -10.93 -11.68
N ASP A 159 0.12 -11.66 -11.40
CA ASP A 159 0.99 -12.31 -12.39
C ASP A 159 1.40 -13.73 -11.94
N ALA A 160 1.83 -14.55 -12.88
CA ALA A 160 2.47 -15.83 -12.59
C ALA A 160 3.75 -15.61 -11.77
N GLU A 161 4.15 -16.60 -10.94
CA GLU A 161 5.31 -16.50 -10.03
C GLU A 161 5.20 -15.42 -8.95
N THR A 162 4.04 -14.75 -8.81
CA THR A 162 3.76 -13.85 -7.69
C THR A 162 3.18 -14.60 -6.50
N ILE A 163 3.26 -13.98 -5.33
CA ILE A 163 2.71 -14.54 -4.10
C ILE A 163 1.71 -13.59 -3.46
N ALA A 164 0.54 -14.12 -3.08
CA ALA A 164 -0.45 -13.42 -2.27
C ALA A 164 -0.53 -14.05 -0.88
N VAL A 165 -0.30 -13.24 0.17
CA VAL A 165 -0.29 -13.67 1.57
C VAL A 165 -1.50 -13.09 2.30
N ALA A 166 -2.42 -13.95 2.68
CA ALA A 166 -3.57 -13.66 3.53
C ALA A 166 -3.27 -14.16 4.95
N TRP A 167 -2.68 -13.30 5.80
CA TRP A 167 -2.16 -13.71 7.11
C TRP A 167 -3.08 -13.39 8.29
N GLY A 168 -4.04 -12.50 8.12
CA GLY A 168 -4.99 -12.15 9.17
C GLY A 168 -6.13 -13.18 9.34
N TYR A 169 -6.84 -13.08 10.46
CA TYR A 169 -8.01 -13.93 10.74
C TYR A 169 -9.10 -13.68 9.67
N LYS A 170 -9.61 -14.77 9.08
CA LYS A 170 -10.57 -14.73 7.95
C LYS A 170 -10.13 -13.89 6.74
N SER A 171 -8.85 -13.72 6.54
CA SER A 171 -8.31 -13.08 5.36
C SER A 171 -8.42 -13.97 4.14
N LYS A 172 -8.54 -13.35 2.97
CA LYS A 172 -8.68 -14.05 1.69
C LYS A 172 -7.56 -13.71 0.72
N ALA A 173 -7.26 -14.64 -0.18
CA ALA A 173 -6.32 -14.44 -1.26
C ALA A 173 -6.87 -14.93 -2.59
N LYS A 174 -6.44 -14.29 -3.68
CA LYS A 174 -6.65 -14.76 -5.04
C LYS A 174 -5.40 -14.56 -5.88
N GLY A 175 -5.35 -15.21 -7.05
CA GLY A 175 -4.26 -15.02 -7.99
C GLY A 175 -4.57 -15.57 -9.37
N VAL A 176 -3.66 -15.28 -10.30
CA VAL A 176 -3.69 -15.85 -11.65
C VAL A 176 -2.98 -17.20 -11.70
N LYS A 177 -3.20 -17.97 -12.74
CA LYS A 177 -2.55 -19.28 -12.93
C LYS A 177 -1.01 -19.16 -12.87
N GLY A 178 -0.39 -20.01 -12.06
CA GLY A 178 1.04 -20.04 -11.81
C GLY A 178 1.48 -19.24 -10.57
N SER A 179 0.64 -18.39 -10.01
CA SER A 179 0.89 -17.69 -8.74
C SER A 179 0.72 -18.60 -7.52
N TYR A 180 1.12 -18.11 -6.35
CA TYR A 180 1.01 -18.81 -5.08
C TYR A 180 0.16 -18.02 -4.08
N LEU A 181 -0.70 -18.73 -3.35
CA LEU A 181 -1.51 -18.20 -2.27
C LEU A 181 -1.03 -18.77 -0.94
N VAL A 182 -0.83 -17.92 0.05
CA VAL A 182 -0.43 -18.31 1.41
C VAL A 182 -1.50 -17.87 2.39
N PHE A 183 -1.91 -18.77 3.26
CA PHE A 183 -2.93 -18.54 4.27
C PHE A 183 -2.42 -18.89 5.66
N ALA A 184 -2.81 -18.10 6.65
CA ALA A 184 -2.68 -18.45 8.06
C ALA A 184 -4.05 -18.91 8.58
N ASP A 185 -4.07 -20.09 9.18
CA ASP A 185 -5.27 -20.67 9.79
C ASP A 185 -5.35 -20.25 11.27
N TRP A 186 -6.25 -19.36 11.57
CA TRP A 186 -6.48 -18.83 12.91
C TRP A 186 -7.78 -19.33 13.48
N GLU A 187 -7.74 -19.75 14.74
CA GLU A 187 -8.91 -19.98 15.57
C GLU A 187 -9.12 -18.81 16.52
N GLY A 188 -10.35 -18.31 16.61
CA GLY A 188 -10.70 -17.19 17.47
C GLY A 188 -12.22 -16.96 17.48
N ASP A 189 -12.67 -16.10 18.38
CA ASP A 189 -14.07 -15.67 18.42
C ASP A 189 -14.29 -14.48 17.49
N GLU A 190 -15.12 -14.64 16.48
CA GLU A 190 -15.44 -13.57 15.53
C GLU A 190 -16.13 -12.37 16.19
N SER A 191 -16.85 -12.58 17.31
CA SER A 191 -17.44 -11.50 18.07
C SER A 191 -16.40 -10.62 18.79
N GLU A 192 -15.17 -11.12 18.91
CA GLU A 192 -14.02 -10.44 19.53
C GLU A 192 -12.87 -10.20 18.55
N TYR A 193 -13.14 -10.05 17.24
CA TYR A 193 -12.14 -9.90 16.19
C TYR A 193 -11.17 -8.73 16.42
N TRP A 194 -11.56 -7.69 17.17
CA TRP A 194 -10.71 -6.56 17.54
C TRP A 194 -9.68 -6.88 18.63
N LYS A 195 -9.68 -8.11 19.15
CA LYS A 195 -8.72 -8.59 20.16
C LYS A 195 -7.78 -9.64 19.56
N PRO A 196 -6.73 -9.26 18.81
CA PRO A 196 -5.80 -10.22 18.20
C PRO A 196 -5.16 -11.19 19.20
N ASP A 197 -5.03 -10.78 20.44
CA ASP A 197 -4.45 -11.61 21.53
C ASP A 197 -5.31 -12.85 21.85
N THR A 198 -6.58 -12.88 21.41
CA THR A 198 -7.47 -14.04 21.57
C THR A 198 -7.37 -15.03 20.42
N TRP A 199 -6.66 -14.69 19.35
CA TRP A 199 -6.50 -15.56 18.19
C TRP A 199 -5.35 -16.55 18.40
N THR A 200 -5.59 -17.79 18.03
CA THR A 200 -4.57 -18.84 18.09
C THR A 200 -4.23 -19.32 16.69
N LEU A 201 -2.96 -19.19 16.28
CA LEU A 201 -2.50 -19.73 15.00
C LEU A 201 -2.46 -21.26 15.06
N LYS A 202 -3.24 -21.93 14.24
CA LYS A 202 -3.29 -23.40 14.12
C LYS A 202 -2.31 -23.93 13.08
N GLY A 203 -2.05 -23.14 12.05
CA GLY A 203 -1.14 -23.52 10.97
C GLY A 203 -1.09 -22.50 9.86
N ALA A 204 -0.34 -22.85 8.82
CA ALA A 204 -0.31 -22.07 7.58
C ALA A 204 -0.28 -23.02 6.38
N LYS A 205 -0.83 -22.60 5.26
CA LYS A 205 -0.87 -23.39 4.04
C LYS A 205 -0.50 -22.53 2.83
N MET A 206 0.28 -23.11 1.94
CA MET A 206 0.60 -22.52 0.65
C MET A 206 0.05 -23.43 -0.44
N VAL A 207 -0.61 -22.84 -1.42
CA VAL A 207 -1.14 -23.54 -2.61
C VAL A 207 -0.76 -22.76 -3.87
N GLN A 208 -0.58 -23.49 -4.97
CA GLN A 208 -0.41 -22.88 -6.29
C GLN A 208 -1.76 -22.77 -6.99
N VAL A 209 -1.97 -21.66 -7.69
CA VAL A 209 -3.10 -21.51 -8.60
C VAL A 209 -2.81 -22.32 -9.86
N ASP A 210 -3.42 -23.52 -9.96
CA ASP A 210 -3.23 -24.47 -11.05
C ASP A 210 -4.26 -24.31 -12.18
N GLY A 211 -5.35 -23.59 -11.90
CA GLY A 211 -6.48 -23.37 -12.79
C GLY A 211 -7.51 -24.51 -12.77
N GLU A 212 -7.32 -25.53 -11.95
CA GLU A 212 -8.22 -26.69 -11.82
C GLU A 212 -8.75 -26.83 -10.40
N THR A 213 -7.88 -27.16 -9.44
CA THR A 213 -8.22 -27.27 -8.01
C THR A 213 -8.29 -25.89 -7.36
N ILE A 214 -7.31 -25.05 -7.65
CA ILE A 214 -7.28 -23.64 -7.25
C ILE A 214 -7.43 -22.81 -8.53
N LYS A 215 -8.63 -22.30 -8.76
CA LYS A 215 -9.01 -21.54 -9.94
C LYS A 215 -8.38 -20.15 -9.93
N GLU A 216 -8.08 -19.62 -11.11
CA GLU A 216 -7.61 -18.24 -11.26
C GLU A 216 -8.74 -17.23 -10.97
N ASP A 217 -8.35 -16.05 -10.54
CA ASP A 217 -9.24 -14.91 -10.20
C ASP A 217 -10.35 -15.23 -9.19
N THR A 218 -10.22 -16.32 -8.46
CA THR A 218 -11.19 -16.78 -7.47
C THR A 218 -10.66 -16.55 -6.07
N TRP A 219 -11.50 -16.00 -5.18
CA TRP A 219 -11.14 -15.78 -3.80
C TRP A 219 -11.18 -17.07 -2.99
N TYR A 220 -10.12 -17.29 -2.22
CA TYR A 220 -9.97 -18.44 -1.30
C TYR A 220 -9.72 -17.94 0.11
N ILE A 221 -10.17 -18.73 1.07
CA ILE A 221 -9.89 -18.61 2.51
C ILE A 221 -9.35 -19.93 3.03
N ILE A 222 -8.81 -19.92 4.26
CA ILE A 222 -8.51 -21.15 5.00
C ILE A 222 -9.45 -21.28 6.19
N GLU A 223 -10.01 -22.46 6.37
CA GLU A 223 -10.83 -22.82 7.53
C GLU A 223 -10.56 -24.26 7.94
N ASN A 224 -10.21 -24.46 9.22
CA ASN A 224 -9.91 -25.77 9.80
C ASN A 224 -8.81 -26.55 9.01
N GLY A 225 -7.78 -25.85 8.55
CA GLY A 225 -6.69 -26.40 7.77
C GLY A 225 -7.00 -26.68 6.30
N GLU A 226 -8.21 -26.35 5.81
CA GLU A 226 -8.60 -26.54 4.43
C GLU A 226 -8.75 -25.21 3.68
N VAL A 227 -8.18 -25.13 2.48
CA VAL A 227 -8.38 -23.99 1.58
C VAL A 227 -9.69 -24.18 0.83
N LYS A 228 -10.58 -23.19 0.94
CA LYS A 228 -11.93 -23.23 0.36
C LYS A 228 -12.18 -22.03 -0.52
N GLU A 229 -12.90 -22.27 -1.59
CA GLU A 229 -13.44 -21.21 -2.45
C GLU A 229 -14.47 -20.39 -1.65
N LEU A 230 -14.36 -19.07 -1.74
CA LEU A 230 -15.33 -18.16 -1.14
C LEU A 230 -16.44 -17.91 -2.16
N GLU A 231 -17.64 -18.40 -1.88
CA GLU A 231 -18.84 -18.07 -2.66
C GLU A 231 -19.22 -16.60 -2.43
N GLU A 232 -19.35 -15.82 -3.52
CA GLU A 232 -19.79 -14.43 -3.48
C GLU A 232 -21.27 -14.26 -3.22
#